data_2100c81da3c5b62cd31a33a6b68f4592
#
_entry.id   2100c81da3c5b62cd31a33a6b68f4592
#
_cell.length_a   1.000
_cell.length_b   1.000
_cell.length_c   1.000
_cell.angle_alpha   90.00
_cell.angle_beta   90.00
_cell.angle_gamma   90.00
#
_symmetry.space_group_name_H-M   'P 1'
#
loop_
_entity.id
_entity.type
_entity.pdbx_description
1 polymer ?
#
loop_
_entity_poly.entity_id
_entity_poly.type
_entity_poly.pdbx_seq_one_letter_code
_entity_poly.pdbx_strand_id
1 'polypeptide(L)'
;GITGLLAGARQHPGLDAIFAIVPMGDAYRDIVFSGGQINAGFIPLWVTLVTGLGIIPTPVGLDNDEHGYYLNTLLDHLAGTLTEFPVPVVGGALIGDDNKYDNDFWRQRSPLEQIDQITAPTFVVGGLRDIF
;
A
#
# COMPACT_ATOMS: atom_id res chain seq x y z
N GLY A 1 -9.95 -0.34 1.67
CA GLY A 1 -10.29 -1.51 0.84
C GLY A 1 -9.28 -2.62 1.00
N ILE A 2 -8.07 -2.48 0.51
CA ILE A 2 -7.03 -3.53 0.43
C ILE A 2 -6.66 -4.09 1.81
N THR A 3 -6.34 -3.23 2.76
CA THR A 3 -6.00 -3.62 4.14
C THR A 3 -7.11 -4.43 4.81
N GLY A 4 -8.37 -4.12 4.54
CA GLY A 4 -9.51 -4.89 5.05
C GLY A 4 -9.52 -6.32 4.53
N LEU A 5 -9.25 -6.53 3.24
CA LEU A 5 -9.17 -7.87 2.65
C LEU A 5 -7.97 -8.66 3.18
N LEU A 6 -6.79 -8.04 3.25
CA LEU A 6 -5.60 -8.68 3.81
C LEU A 6 -5.76 -9.01 5.30
N ALA A 7 -6.45 -8.16 6.07
CA ALA A 7 -6.81 -8.46 7.46
C ALA A 7 -7.80 -9.62 7.56
N GLY A 8 -8.77 -9.69 6.63
CA GLY A 8 -9.72 -10.80 6.54
C GLY A 8 -9.06 -12.16 6.34
N ALA A 9 -8.01 -12.19 5.53
CA ALA A 9 -7.24 -13.42 5.29
C ALA A 9 -6.49 -13.91 6.55
N ARG A 10 -6.33 -13.08 7.57
CA ARG A 10 -5.74 -13.47 8.87
C ARG A 10 -6.75 -14.12 9.81
N GLN A 11 -8.03 -14.14 9.46
CA GLN A 11 -9.11 -14.83 10.21
C GLN A 11 -9.17 -14.47 11.70
N HIS A 12 -8.93 -13.17 12.02
CA HIS A 12 -8.97 -12.75 13.42
C HIS A 12 -10.39 -12.94 13.99
N PRO A 13 -10.56 -13.57 15.17
CA PRO A 13 -11.87 -13.92 15.72
C PRO A 13 -12.77 -12.72 16.04
N GLY A 14 -12.20 -11.54 16.17
CA GLY A 14 -12.96 -10.29 16.37
C GLY A 14 -13.33 -9.56 15.06
N LEU A 15 -13.12 -10.18 13.89
CA LEU A 15 -13.49 -9.59 12.61
C LEU A 15 -14.82 -10.18 12.13
N ASP A 16 -15.92 -9.46 12.36
CA ASP A 16 -17.26 -9.92 12.06
C ASP A 16 -17.67 -9.73 10.60
N ALA A 17 -17.18 -8.68 9.94
CA ALA A 17 -17.48 -8.37 8.55
C ALA A 17 -16.45 -7.44 7.92
N ILE A 18 -16.37 -7.46 6.60
CA ILE A 18 -15.50 -6.58 5.81
C ILE A 18 -16.33 -5.73 4.85
N PHE A 19 -16.10 -4.43 4.84
CA PHE A 19 -16.62 -3.52 3.83
C PHE A 19 -15.43 -2.90 3.08
N ALA A 20 -15.20 -3.34 1.85
CA ALA A 20 -14.08 -2.93 1.04
C ALA A 20 -14.53 -2.03 -0.10
N ILE A 21 -14.08 -0.77 -0.09
CA ILE A 21 -14.34 0.19 -1.17
C ILE A 21 -13.11 0.28 -2.05
N VAL A 22 -13.30 0.05 -3.33
CA VAL A 22 -12.28 0.11 -4.37
C VAL A 22 -10.99 -0.61 -3.94
N PRO A 23 -11.07 -1.90 -3.60
CA PRO A 23 -9.88 -2.66 -3.30
C PRO A 23 -9.22 -3.15 -4.60
N MET A 24 -7.91 -3.18 -4.63
CA MET A 24 -7.22 -3.97 -5.64
C MET A 24 -7.32 -5.47 -5.29
N GLY A 25 -7.34 -6.31 -6.29
CA GLY A 25 -7.23 -7.76 -6.12
C GLY A 25 -5.77 -8.22 -6.11
N ASP A 26 -4.99 -7.71 -7.03
CA ASP A 26 -3.59 -8.07 -7.27
C ASP A 26 -2.72 -6.81 -7.35
N ALA A 27 -1.74 -6.70 -6.46
CA ALA A 27 -0.87 -5.53 -6.37
C ALA A 27 0.01 -5.38 -7.62
N TYR A 28 0.44 -6.47 -8.21
CA TYR A 28 1.27 -6.47 -9.40
C TYR A 28 0.44 -6.23 -10.67
N ARG A 29 -0.56 -7.09 -10.93
CA ARG A 29 -1.29 -7.11 -12.21
C ARG A 29 -2.32 -6.00 -12.35
N ASP A 30 -2.96 -5.60 -11.24
CA ASP A 30 -4.02 -4.60 -11.30
C ASP A 30 -3.46 -3.18 -11.26
N ILE A 31 -2.40 -2.93 -10.50
CA ILE A 31 -1.93 -1.57 -10.22
C ILE A 31 -0.58 -1.26 -10.86
N VAL A 32 0.47 -2.01 -10.51
CA VAL A 32 1.83 -1.59 -10.81
C VAL A 32 2.25 -1.97 -12.23
N PHE A 33 1.92 -3.18 -12.66
CA PHE A 33 2.28 -3.73 -13.97
C PHE A 33 1.07 -4.22 -14.76
N SER A 34 0.06 -3.39 -14.89
CA SER A 34 -1.15 -3.69 -15.66
C SER A 34 -0.79 -4.09 -17.10
N GLY A 35 -1.18 -5.31 -17.48
CA GLY A 35 -0.84 -5.85 -18.80
C GLY A 35 0.65 -6.17 -18.99
N GLY A 36 1.42 -6.28 -17.90
CA GLY A 36 2.86 -6.61 -17.94
C GLY A 36 3.77 -5.41 -18.18
N GLN A 37 3.21 -4.20 -18.21
CA GLN A 37 3.97 -2.95 -18.33
C GLN A 37 3.72 -2.08 -17.11
N ILE A 38 4.79 -1.40 -16.64
CA ILE A 38 4.66 -0.50 -15.52
C ILE A 38 3.66 0.62 -15.81
N ASN A 39 2.75 0.86 -14.88
CA ASN A 39 1.79 1.95 -14.96
C ASN A 39 2.48 3.30 -14.64
N ALA A 40 3.30 3.77 -15.58
CA ALA A 40 4.12 4.96 -15.43
C ALA A 40 3.30 6.26 -15.30
N GLY A 41 2.04 6.25 -15.71
CA GLY A 41 1.14 7.40 -15.57
C GLY A 41 0.60 7.57 -14.15
N PHE A 42 0.38 6.46 -13.44
CA PHE A 42 -0.23 6.48 -12.12
C PHE A 42 0.78 6.27 -10.99
N ILE A 43 1.62 5.25 -11.08
CA ILE A 43 2.46 4.81 -9.96
C ILE A 43 3.41 5.90 -9.45
N PRO A 44 4.20 6.60 -10.29
CA PRO A 44 5.10 7.63 -9.79
C PRO A 44 4.35 8.78 -9.12
N LEU A 45 3.22 9.20 -9.69
CA LEU A 45 2.40 10.27 -9.14
C LEU A 45 1.80 9.88 -7.79
N TRP A 46 1.20 8.69 -7.71
CA TRP A 46 0.55 8.20 -6.50
C TRP A 46 1.56 7.96 -5.37
N VAL A 47 2.68 7.30 -5.67
CA VAL A 47 3.73 7.06 -4.66
C VAL A 47 4.31 8.37 -4.16
N THR A 48 4.57 9.34 -5.03
CA THR A 48 5.05 10.66 -4.62
C THR A 48 4.07 11.36 -3.70
N LEU A 49 2.77 11.33 -4.05
CA LEU A 49 1.72 11.94 -3.22
C LEU A 49 1.64 11.28 -1.84
N VAL A 50 1.52 9.96 -1.80
CA VAL A 50 1.36 9.22 -0.54
C VAL A 50 2.61 9.34 0.33
N THR A 51 3.79 9.27 -0.26
CA THR A 51 5.06 9.47 0.45
C THR A 51 5.15 10.89 1.00
N GLY A 52 4.84 11.91 0.18
CA GLY A 52 4.86 13.30 0.61
C GLY A 52 3.90 13.58 1.77
N LEU A 53 2.70 13.02 1.71
CA LEU A 53 1.72 13.11 2.82
C LEU A 53 2.15 12.33 4.07
N GLY A 54 2.87 11.23 3.90
CA GLY A 54 3.35 10.38 4.99
C GLY A 54 4.60 10.90 5.69
N ILE A 55 5.42 11.72 5.02
CA ILE A 55 6.66 12.26 5.60
C ILE A 55 6.36 13.26 6.73
N ILE A 56 5.37 14.11 6.54
CA ILE A 56 5.09 15.21 7.48
C ILE A 56 4.16 14.70 8.59
N PRO A 57 4.61 14.63 9.85
CA PRO A 57 3.75 14.31 10.97
C PRO A 57 2.62 15.34 11.13
N THR A 58 1.51 14.95 11.76
CA THR A 58 0.38 15.88 11.95
C THR A 58 0.80 17.13 12.74
N PRO A 59 0.42 18.35 12.30
CA PRO A 59 0.77 19.59 13.01
C PRO A 59 0.28 19.66 14.46
N VAL A 60 -0.76 18.90 14.79
CA VAL A 60 -1.29 18.82 16.18
C VAL A 60 -0.24 18.33 17.18
N GLY A 61 0.75 17.56 16.72
CA GLY A 61 1.88 17.14 17.55
C GLY A 61 2.83 18.26 17.94
N LEU A 62 2.83 19.40 17.23
CA LEU A 62 3.75 20.51 17.50
C LEU A 62 3.39 21.28 18.78
N ASP A 63 2.11 21.41 19.09
CA ASP A 63 1.64 22.23 20.21
C ASP A 63 2.03 21.66 21.59
N ASN A 64 2.35 20.37 21.66
CA ASN A 64 2.70 19.65 22.88
C ASN A 64 3.99 18.83 22.74
N ASP A 65 4.91 19.23 21.86
CA ASP A 65 6.13 18.48 21.58
C ASP A 65 7.25 18.79 22.60
N GLU A 66 6.99 18.50 23.87
CA GLU A 66 7.95 18.74 24.97
C GLU A 66 9.26 17.95 24.82
N HIS A 67 9.29 16.89 23.99
CA HIS A 67 10.41 15.97 23.87
C HIS A 67 11.05 15.94 22.47
N GLY A 68 10.62 16.81 21.56
CA GLY A 68 11.14 16.83 20.19
C GLY A 68 10.74 15.61 19.34
N TYR A 69 9.65 14.92 19.68
CA TYR A 69 9.16 13.77 18.92
C TYR A 69 8.79 14.10 17.49
N TYR A 70 8.28 15.32 17.26
CA TYR A 70 7.89 15.75 15.91
C TYR A 70 9.08 15.72 14.94
N LEU A 71 10.20 16.32 15.34
CA LEU A 71 11.41 16.33 14.51
C LEU A 71 11.98 14.92 14.32
N ASN A 72 12.04 14.14 15.38
CA ASN A 72 12.51 12.76 15.31
C ASN A 72 11.64 11.92 14.36
N THR A 73 10.30 12.01 14.48
CA THR A 73 9.37 11.33 13.57
C THR A 73 9.55 11.79 12.13
N LEU A 74 9.73 13.08 11.89
CA LEU A 74 10.02 13.60 10.54
C LEU A 74 11.31 13.00 9.95
N LEU A 75 12.37 12.94 10.75
CA LEU A 75 13.65 12.37 10.33
C LEU A 75 13.54 10.86 10.06
N ASP A 76 12.82 10.13 10.91
CA ASP A 76 12.55 8.69 10.72
C ASP A 76 11.75 8.42 9.44
N HIS A 77 10.71 9.22 9.18
CA HIS A 77 9.92 9.11 7.95
C HIS A 77 10.76 9.42 6.70
N LEU A 78 11.63 10.43 6.77
CA LEU A 78 12.56 10.74 5.68
C LEU A 78 13.56 9.60 5.45
N ALA A 79 14.14 9.07 6.51
CA ALA A 79 15.05 7.93 6.43
C ALA A 79 14.34 6.69 5.86
N GLY A 80 13.15 6.35 6.35
CA GLY A 80 12.34 5.23 5.86
C GLY A 80 11.97 5.37 4.39
N THR A 81 11.68 6.60 3.92
CA THR A 81 11.42 6.86 2.51
C THR A 81 12.60 6.45 1.62
N LEU A 82 13.82 6.71 2.07
CA LEU A 82 15.03 6.39 1.32
C LEU A 82 15.45 4.92 1.42
N THR A 83 15.15 4.26 2.54
CA THR A 83 15.75 2.96 2.87
C THR A 83 14.78 1.78 2.85
N GLU A 84 13.45 2.02 2.97
CA GLU A 84 12.50 0.93 3.19
C GLU A 84 11.63 0.61 1.98
N PHE A 85 10.77 1.51 1.53
CA PHE A 85 9.78 1.20 0.51
C PHE A 85 9.84 2.07 -0.75
N PRO A 86 9.62 3.40 -0.71
CA PRO A 86 9.43 4.16 -1.96
C PRO A 86 10.65 4.08 -2.88
N VAL A 87 11.84 4.35 -2.37
CA VAL A 87 13.05 4.35 -3.19
C VAL A 87 13.53 2.93 -3.50
N PRO A 88 13.71 2.00 -2.53
CA PRO A 88 14.23 0.68 -2.85
C PRO A 88 13.26 -0.13 -3.71
N VAL A 89 11.96 -0.17 -3.38
CA VAL A 89 11.01 -1.06 -4.06
C VAL A 89 10.51 -0.46 -5.36
N VAL A 90 9.98 0.77 -5.31
CA VAL A 90 9.42 1.41 -6.51
C VAL A 90 10.53 1.85 -7.46
N GLY A 91 11.58 2.44 -6.93
CA GLY A 91 12.77 2.79 -7.72
C GLY A 91 13.40 1.56 -8.35
N GLY A 92 13.59 0.48 -7.58
CA GLY A 92 14.11 -0.79 -8.07
C GLY A 92 13.26 -1.38 -9.20
N ALA A 93 11.93 -1.42 -9.02
CA ALA A 93 11.03 -1.88 -10.07
C ALA A 93 11.13 -1.04 -11.36
N LEU A 94 11.31 0.27 -11.23
CA LEU A 94 11.46 1.18 -12.39
C LEU A 94 12.78 0.95 -13.16
N ILE A 95 13.88 0.68 -12.46
CA ILE A 95 15.18 0.40 -13.10
C ILE A 95 15.36 -1.06 -13.51
N GLY A 96 14.39 -1.92 -13.17
CA GLY A 96 14.32 -3.29 -13.65
C GLY A 96 15.02 -4.33 -12.78
N ASP A 97 14.97 -4.16 -11.45
CA ASP A 97 15.38 -5.19 -10.48
C ASP A 97 14.35 -6.34 -10.38
N ASP A 98 14.49 -7.20 -9.36
CA ASP A 98 13.59 -8.36 -9.16
C ASP A 98 12.13 -7.96 -8.94
N ASN A 99 11.85 -6.75 -8.47
CA ASN A 99 10.49 -6.24 -8.26
C ASN A 99 9.75 -5.86 -9.56
N LYS A 100 10.42 -5.89 -10.71
CA LYS A 100 9.75 -5.82 -12.02
C LYS A 100 8.96 -7.07 -12.36
N TYR A 101 9.20 -8.17 -11.65
CA TYR A 101 8.51 -9.45 -11.84
C TYR A 101 7.48 -9.69 -10.73
N ASP A 102 6.44 -10.48 -11.04
CA ASP A 102 5.49 -10.99 -10.07
C ASP A 102 6.18 -11.99 -9.12
N ASN A 103 6.67 -11.46 -8.02
CA ASN A 103 7.43 -12.19 -7.00
C ASN A 103 6.67 -12.22 -5.66
N ASP A 104 7.26 -12.85 -4.65
CA ASP A 104 6.64 -13.01 -3.33
C ASP A 104 6.34 -11.67 -2.64
N PHE A 105 7.10 -10.63 -2.95
CA PHE A 105 6.81 -9.29 -2.44
C PHE A 105 5.41 -8.80 -2.85
N TRP A 106 5.06 -8.97 -4.13
CA TRP A 106 3.75 -8.57 -4.65
C TRP A 106 2.64 -9.51 -4.22
N ARG A 107 2.89 -10.83 -4.22
CA ARG A 107 1.92 -11.86 -3.85
C ARG A 107 1.45 -11.71 -2.42
N GLN A 108 2.35 -11.45 -1.47
CA GLN A 108 1.99 -11.18 -0.07
C GLN A 108 1.09 -9.95 0.11
N ARG A 109 1.07 -9.05 -0.86
CA ARG A 109 0.29 -7.81 -0.88
C ARG A 109 -0.95 -7.87 -1.75
N SER A 110 -1.18 -9.01 -2.37
CA SER A 110 -2.30 -9.28 -3.27
C SER A 110 -3.39 -10.07 -2.56
N PRO A 111 -4.55 -9.47 -2.26
CA PRO A 111 -5.65 -10.18 -1.61
C PRO A 111 -6.11 -11.44 -2.37
N LEU A 112 -6.04 -11.45 -3.70
CA LEU A 112 -6.41 -12.62 -4.52
C LEU A 112 -5.60 -13.86 -4.19
N GLU A 113 -4.34 -13.75 -3.82
CA GLU A 113 -3.49 -14.88 -3.44
C GLU A 113 -3.94 -15.54 -2.12
N GLN A 114 -4.80 -14.87 -1.36
CA GLN A 114 -5.27 -15.30 -0.05
C GLN A 114 -6.81 -15.28 0.05
N ILE A 115 -7.50 -15.19 -1.09
CA ILE A 115 -8.96 -14.98 -1.12
C ILE A 115 -9.72 -16.11 -0.43
N ASP A 116 -9.27 -17.35 -0.57
CA ASP A 116 -9.87 -18.54 0.04
C ASP A 116 -9.78 -18.55 1.57
N GLN A 117 -8.92 -17.72 2.14
CA GLN A 117 -8.76 -17.59 3.58
C GLN A 117 -9.74 -16.58 4.19
N ILE A 118 -10.44 -15.79 3.37
CA ILE A 118 -11.40 -14.80 3.87
C ILE A 118 -12.72 -15.50 4.16
N THR A 119 -12.99 -15.74 5.44
CA THR A 119 -14.23 -16.38 5.91
C THR A 119 -15.29 -15.39 6.39
N ALA A 120 -14.87 -14.17 6.75
CA ALA A 120 -15.79 -13.12 7.19
C ALA A 120 -16.68 -12.65 6.03
N PRO A 121 -17.99 -12.41 6.27
CA PRO A 121 -18.88 -11.81 5.29
C PRO A 121 -18.25 -10.53 4.71
N THR A 122 -18.16 -10.46 3.38
CA THR A 122 -17.44 -9.37 2.72
C THR A 122 -18.36 -8.68 1.70
N PHE A 123 -18.47 -7.37 1.82
CA PHE A 123 -19.13 -6.52 0.84
C PHE A 123 -18.09 -5.68 0.11
N VAL A 124 -18.02 -5.82 -1.21
CA VAL A 124 -17.05 -5.11 -2.05
C VAL A 124 -17.77 -4.11 -2.95
N VAL A 125 -17.27 -2.89 -2.98
CA VAL A 125 -17.72 -1.84 -3.89
C VAL A 125 -16.57 -1.50 -4.84
N GLY A 126 -16.81 -1.63 -6.13
CA GLY A 126 -15.86 -1.28 -7.18
C GLY A 126 -16.47 -0.30 -8.19
N GLY A 127 -15.64 0.47 -8.86
CA GLY A 127 -16.02 1.35 -9.96
C GLY A 127 -15.79 0.68 -11.32
N LEU A 128 -16.77 0.75 -12.24
CA LEU A 128 -16.61 0.19 -13.59
C LEU A 128 -15.55 0.90 -14.44
N ARG A 129 -15.10 2.06 -14.00
CA ARG A 129 -14.06 2.87 -14.67
C ARG A 129 -12.95 3.26 -13.70
N ASP A 130 -12.70 2.39 -12.74
CA ASP A 130 -11.58 2.56 -11.84
C ASP A 130 -10.26 2.26 -12.55
N ILE A 131 -9.15 2.70 -11.96
CA ILE A 131 -7.83 2.48 -12.54
C ILE A 131 -7.21 1.15 -12.10
N PHE A 132 -7.87 0.44 -11.23
CA PHE A 132 -7.51 -0.92 -10.81
C PHE A 132 -8.69 -1.87 -10.80
#